data_509fbb3795ac703b051f48dac6e9afa5
#
_entry.id   509fbb3795ac703b051f48dac6e9afa5
#
_cell.length_a   1.000
_cell.length_b   1.000
_cell.length_c   1.000
_cell.angle_alpha   90.00
_cell.angle_beta   90.00
_cell.angle_gamma   90.00
#
_symmetry.space_group_name_H-M   'P 1'
#
loop_
_entity.id
_entity.type
_entity.pdbx_description
1 polymer ?
#
loop_
_entity_poly.entity_id
_entity_poly.type
_entity_poly.pdbx_seq_one_letter_code
_entity_poly.pdbx_strand_id
1 'polypeptide(L)'
;MGFKLANINGKSSLVHGDSYYNINSISQGKITSDPSKILNSLDDLHELSSKIDNFEPSGLIENSLLGPPVTDSRNCFAVGLNYRAHAEESGMEIPPFPMVFTKHTSCIVGPFDNIEMKSDIVDYEAELVLVIGKGGKNISKETAWNHVAGLTVGQDISDRAVQFHATPPQFNLGKSFDTFGPIGPYLVSPDFVLNKDALHLECYINDELRQESSTDDLIFTVPDIISYISE
;
A
#
# COMPACT_ATOMS: atom_id res chain seq x y z
N MET A 1 -9.61 18.47 -3.61
CA MET A 1 -9.98 17.34 -4.52
C MET A 1 -8.86 16.32 -4.42
N GLY A 2 -9.19 15.04 -4.34
CA GLY A 2 -8.20 13.98 -4.21
C GLY A 2 -7.39 13.74 -5.50
N PHE A 3 -6.40 12.87 -5.44
CA PHE A 3 -5.62 12.42 -6.59
C PHE A 3 -5.53 10.89 -6.65
N LYS A 4 -5.34 10.37 -7.85
CA LYS A 4 -4.94 8.99 -8.12
C LYS A 4 -3.58 9.04 -8.83
N LEU A 5 -2.58 8.36 -8.26
CA LEU A 5 -1.20 8.35 -8.72
C LEU A 5 -0.80 6.95 -9.20
N ALA A 6 -0.14 6.87 -10.33
CA ALA A 6 0.49 5.65 -10.85
C ALA A 6 1.99 5.87 -11.11
N ASN A 7 2.72 4.79 -11.11
CA ASN A 7 4.07 4.74 -11.65
C ASN A 7 4.02 4.10 -13.05
N ILE A 8 4.20 4.90 -14.09
CA ILE A 8 4.19 4.47 -15.49
C ILE A 8 5.62 4.47 -16.02
N ASN A 9 6.19 3.29 -16.27
CA ASN A 9 7.58 3.15 -16.73
C ASN A 9 8.59 3.93 -15.87
N GLY A 10 8.49 3.81 -14.54
CA GLY A 10 9.39 4.50 -13.62
C GLY A 10 9.13 6.00 -13.47
N LYS A 11 7.95 6.49 -13.92
CA LYS A 11 7.57 7.90 -13.82
C LYS A 11 6.21 8.08 -13.18
N SER A 12 6.15 8.88 -12.13
CA SER A 12 4.90 9.26 -11.48
C SER A 12 3.99 10.03 -12.42
N SER A 13 2.73 9.60 -12.48
CA SER A 13 1.70 10.17 -13.33
C SER A 13 0.38 10.24 -12.59
N LEU A 14 -0.40 11.30 -12.77
CA LEU A 14 -1.79 11.36 -12.33
C LEU A 14 -2.63 10.48 -13.24
N VAL A 15 -3.71 9.92 -12.70
CA VAL A 15 -4.65 9.04 -13.41
C VAL A 15 -6.05 9.65 -13.41
N HIS A 16 -6.67 9.74 -14.59
CA HIS A 16 -8.06 10.12 -14.75
C HIS A 16 -8.71 9.26 -15.85
N GLY A 17 -9.77 8.51 -15.51
CA GLY A 17 -10.33 7.49 -16.40
C GLY A 17 -9.27 6.43 -16.73
N ASP A 18 -9.14 6.11 -18.01
CA ASP A 18 -8.17 5.14 -18.54
C ASP A 18 -6.85 5.80 -19.00
N SER A 19 -6.70 7.10 -18.72
CA SER A 19 -5.56 7.91 -19.17
C SER A 19 -4.62 8.26 -18.03
N TYR A 20 -3.33 8.42 -18.38
CA TYR A 20 -2.35 8.95 -17.44
C TYR A 20 -1.77 10.27 -17.92
N TYR A 21 -1.33 11.09 -16.98
CA TYR A 21 -0.78 12.43 -17.16
C TYR A 21 0.57 12.51 -16.47
N ASN A 22 1.66 12.53 -17.22
CA ASN A 22 3.00 12.61 -16.63
C ASN A 22 3.18 13.91 -15.87
N ILE A 23 3.47 13.82 -14.57
CA ILE A 23 3.49 14.97 -13.66
C ILE A 23 4.54 16.01 -14.07
N ASN A 24 5.71 15.58 -14.49
CA ASN A 24 6.75 16.52 -14.94
C ASN A 24 6.30 17.31 -16.18
N SER A 25 5.61 16.63 -17.11
CA SER A 25 5.10 17.26 -18.33
C SER A 25 4.01 18.28 -18.04
N ILE A 26 2.94 17.88 -17.29
CA ILE A 26 1.82 18.79 -17.02
C ILE A 26 2.18 19.92 -16.05
N SER A 27 3.21 19.74 -15.20
CA SER A 27 3.74 20.80 -14.34
C SER A 27 4.80 21.68 -15.03
N GLN A 28 5.09 21.45 -16.31
CA GLN A 28 6.12 22.15 -17.07
C GLN A 28 7.51 22.08 -16.39
N GLY A 29 7.87 20.92 -15.87
CA GLY A 29 9.16 20.67 -15.22
C GLY A 29 9.26 21.15 -13.76
N LYS A 30 8.20 21.72 -13.18
CA LYS A 30 8.23 22.22 -11.80
C LYS A 30 8.25 21.10 -10.76
N ILE A 31 7.58 19.98 -11.07
CA ILE A 31 7.47 18.82 -10.18
C ILE A 31 8.16 17.64 -10.84
N THR A 32 8.94 16.93 -10.05
CA THR A 32 9.59 15.69 -10.52
C THR A 32 8.57 14.58 -10.76
N SER A 33 8.80 13.74 -11.76
CA SER A 33 8.07 12.50 -11.93
C SER A 33 8.81 11.28 -11.34
N ASP A 34 9.81 11.49 -10.50
CA ASP A 34 10.52 10.43 -9.80
C ASP A 34 9.63 9.83 -8.69
N PRO A 35 9.24 8.53 -8.75
CA PRO A 35 8.36 7.91 -7.76
C PRO A 35 8.93 7.89 -6.33
N SER A 36 10.25 8.00 -6.17
CA SER A 36 10.90 8.06 -4.86
C SER A 36 10.76 9.44 -4.18
N LYS A 37 10.41 10.47 -4.94
CA LYS A 37 10.39 11.87 -4.48
C LYS A 37 9.01 12.52 -4.56
N ILE A 38 8.07 11.88 -5.24
CA ILE A 38 6.78 12.49 -5.57
C ILE A 38 5.96 12.88 -4.34
N LEU A 39 6.10 12.15 -3.24
CA LEU A 39 5.40 12.45 -1.99
C LEU A 39 5.84 13.77 -1.33
N ASN A 40 6.95 14.37 -1.77
CA ASN A 40 7.36 15.71 -1.32
C ASN A 40 6.49 16.84 -1.92
N SER A 41 5.63 16.54 -2.88
CA SER A 41 4.80 17.48 -3.64
C SER A 41 3.30 17.20 -3.50
N LEU A 42 2.84 16.71 -2.35
CA LEU A 42 1.44 16.30 -2.16
C LEU A 42 0.44 17.43 -2.44
N ASP A 43 0.72 18.65 -1.97
CA ASP A 43 -0.16 19.81 -2.21
C ASP A 43 -0.25 20.14 -3.70
N ASP A 44 0.87 20.06 -4.42
CA ASP A 44 0.92 20.26 -5.87
C ASP A 44 0.16 19.15 -6.61
N LEU A 45 0.19 17.89 -6.13
CA LEU A 45 -0.59 16.81 -6.72
C LEU A 45 -2.08 17.06 -6.60
N HIS A 46 -2.55 17.53 -5.46
CA HIS A 46 -3.95 17.92 -5.26
C HIS A 46 -4.34 19.07 -6.21
N GLU A 47 -3.47 20.08 -6.38
CA GLU A 47 -3.71 21.18 -7.28
C GLU A 47 -3.77 20.72 -8.75
N LEU A 48 -2.78 19.94 -9.21
CA LEU A 48 -2.77 19.41 -10.58
C LEU A 48 -3.98 18.52 -10.87
N SER A 49 -4.32 17.64 -9.92
CA SER A 49 -5.50 16.77 -10.05
C SER A 49 -6.80 17.56 -10.19
N SER A 50 -6.93 18.68 -9.47
CA SER A 50 -8.12 19.54 -9.57
C SER A 50 -8.29 20.24 -10.92
N LYS A 51 -7.21 20.29 -11.71
CA LYS A 51 -7.14 20.94 -13.03
C LYS A 51 -6.90 19.93 -14.16
N ILE A 52 -7.11 18.63 -13.89
CA ILE A 52 -6.70 17.54 -14.80
C ILE A 52 -7.31 17.68 -16.19
N ASP A 53 -8.56 18.16 -16.28
CA ASP A 53 -9.29 18.37 -17.53
C ASP A 53 -8.68 19.47 -18.43
N ASN A 54 -7.76 20.27 -17.90
CA ASN A 54 -7.05 21.30 -18.67
C ASN A 54 -5.79 20.77 -19.36
N PHE A 55 -5.42 19.50 -19.14
CA PHE A 55 -4.21 18.91 -19.68
C PHE A 55 -4.56 17.84 -20.73
N GLU A 56 -3.67 17.71 -21.71
CA GLU A 56 -3.72 16.58 -22.63
C GLU A 56 -3.12 15.32 -21.96
N PRO A 57 -3.76 14.14 -22.09
CA PRO A 57 -3.21 12.92 -21.57
C PRO A 57 -1.87 12.55 -22.22
N SER A 58 -0.99 11.97 -21.45
CA SER A 58 0.29 11.45 -21.94
C SER A 58 0.18 10.09 -22.62
N GLY A 59 -0.91 9.36 -22.37
CA GLY A 59 -1.23 8.08 -22.96
C GLY A 59 -2.31 7.32 -22.23
N LEU A 60 -2.61 6.11 -22.71
CA LEU A 60 -3.50 5.16 -22.05
C LEU A 60 -2.73 4.27 -21.07
N ILE A 61 -3.41 3.83 -20.04
CA ILE A 61 -2.84 2.93 -19.03
C ILE A 61 -2.83 1.52 -19.60
N GLU A 62 -1.67 0.88 -19.55
CA GLU A 62 -1.47 -0.54 -19.84
C GLU A 62 -0.85 -1.20 -18.60
N ASN A 63 -1.34 -2.39 -18.24
CA ASN A 63 -0.85 -3.12 -17.05
C ASN A 63 0.67 -3.37 -17.08
N SER A 64 1.21 -3.63 -18.27
CA SER A 64 2.65 -3.86 -18.48
C SER A 64 3.55 -2.66 -18.16
N LEU A 65 2.97 -1.46 -18.05
CA LEU A 65 3.70 -0.22 -17.77
C LEU A 65 3.71 0.13 -16.29
N LEU A 66 2.90 -0.57 -15.47
CA LEU A 66 2.65 -0.21 -14.07
C LEU A 66 3.71 -0.81 -13.14
N GLY A 67 4.48 0.05 -12.49
CA GLY A 67 5.34 -0.29 -11.36
C GLY A 67 4.68 0.05 -10.01
N PRO A 68 5.38 -0.18 -8.89
CA PRO A 68 4.88 0.22 -7.58
C PRO A 68 4.67 1.75 -7.55
N PRO A 69 3.50 2.24 -7.08
CA PRO A 69 3.15 3.67 -7.17
C PRO A 69 4.10 4.58 -6.39
N VAL A 70 4.76 4.05 -5.37
CA VAL A 70 5.84 4.70 -4.64
C VAL A 70 7.02 3.75 -4.50
N THR A 71 8.23 4.29 -4.55
CA THR A 71 9.49 3.55 -4.44
C THR A 71 10.36 4.15 -3.35
N ASP A 72 11.39 3.42 -2.95
CA ASP A 72 12.41 3.90 -2.00
C ASP A 72 11.83 4.34 -0.63
N SER A 73 10.82 3.62 -0.14
CA SER A 73 10.29 3.80 1.21
C SER A 73 11.36 3.42 2.24
N ARG A 74 11.55 4.26 3.26
CA ARG A 74 12.54 4.00 4.33
C ARG A 74 12.18 2.80 5.17
N ASN A 75 10.90 2.65 5.50
CA ASN A 75 10.38 1.59 6.33
C ASN A 75 9.09 1.05 5.72
N CYS A 76 8.87 -0.25 5.86
CA CYS A 76 7.60 -0.90 5.61
C CYS A 76 7.22 -1.67 6.87
N PHE A 77 6.26 -1.15 7.61
CA PHE A 77 5.68 -1.82 8.78
C PHE A 77 4.46 -2.62 8.34
N ALA A 78 4.31 -3.80 8.92
CA ALA A 78 3.13 -4.62 8.79
C ALA A 78 2.55 -4.93 10.17
N VAL A 79 1.24 -5.18 10.23
CA VAL A 79 0.54 -5.45 11.48
C VAL A 79 -0.12 -6.82 11.37
N GLY A 80 0.43 -7.80 12.07
CA GLY A 80 -0.11 -9.15 12.11
C GLY A 80 -1.36 -9.25 12.96
N LEU A 81 -2.23 -10.24 12.61
CA LEU A 81 -3.43 -10.61 13.37
C LEU A 81 -4.33 -9.40 13.69
N ASN A 82 -4.63 -8.59 12.69
CA ASN A 82 -5.39 -7.35 12.91
C ASN A 82 -6.85 -7.39 12.42
N TYR A 83 -7.36 -8.54 12.00
CA TYR A 83 -8.78 -8.75 11.68
C TYR A 83 -9.41 -9.71 12.70
N ARG A 84 -10.61 -9.36 13.24
CA ARG A 84 -11.29 -10.15 14.28
C ARG A 84 -11.65 -11.54 13.76
N ALA A 85 -12.25 -11.60 12.57
CA ALA A 85 -12.62 -12.85 11.94
C ALA A 85 -11.40 -13.76 11.74
N HIS A 86 -10.24 -13.21 11.35
CA HIS A 86 -9.01 -13.99 11.21
C HIS A 86 -8.44 -14.48 12.55
N ALA A 87 -8.55 -13.69 13.61
CA ALA A 87 -8.17 -14.12 14.96
C ALA A 87 -9.04 -15.28 15.45
N GLU A 88 -10.36 -15.21 15.22
CA GLU A 88 -11.32 -16.28 15.56
C GLU A 88 -11.05 -17.56 14.76
N GLU A 89 -10.84 -17.45 13.44
CA GLU A 89 -10.53 -18.59 12.55
C GLU A 89 -9.24 -19.31 12.96
N SER A 90 -8.21 -18.56 13.32
CA SER A 90 -6.91 -19.11 13.74
C SER A 90 -6.90 -19.58 15.19
N GLY A 91 -7.93 -19.33 15.97
CA GLY A 91 -8.01 -19.66 17.40
C GLY A 91 -7.01 -18.89 18.26
N MET A 92 -6.54 -17.73 17.77
CA MET A 92 -5.60 -16.88 18.47
C MET A 92 -6.31 -15.86 19.36
N GLU A 93 -5.74 -15.58 20.51
CA GLU A 93 -6.23 -14.50 21.37
C GLU A 93 -5.92 -13.14 20.73
N ILE A 94 -6.88 -12.21 20.85
CA ILE A 94 -6.69 -10.83 20.40
C ILE A 94 -5.52 -10.21 21.17
N PRO A 95 -4.47 -9.70 20.50
CA PRO A 95 -3.33 -9.11 21.16
C PRO A 95 -3.72 -7.78 21.86
N PRO A 96 -3.11 -7.45 23.01
CA PRO A 96 -3.41 -6.21 23.74
C PRO A 96 -2.90 -4.93 23.05
N PHE A 97 -2.02 -5.06 22.06
CA PHE A 97 -1.43 -3.99 21.26
C PHE A 97 -1.08 -4.51 19.85
N PRO A 98 -0.90 -3.63 18.85
CA PRO A 98 -0.59 -4.03 17.47
C PRO A 98 0.68 -4.90 17.40
N MET A 99 0.58 -6.05 16.77
CA MET A 99 1.73 -6.93 16.50
C MET A 99 2.50 -6.43 15.26
N VAL A 100 3.37 -5.47 15.48
CA VAL A 100 4.15 -4.83 14.41
C VAL A 100 5.38 -5.66 14.06
N PHE A 101 5.56 -5.91 12.77
CA PHE A 101 6.80 -6.42 12.19
C PHE A 101 7.20 -5.58 10.97
N THR A 102 8.34 -5.84 10.38
CA THR A 102 8.82 -5.11 9.20
C THR A 102 8.92 -6.03 7.99
N LYS A 103 8.56 -5.51 6.83
CA LYS A 103 9.00 -6.05 5.55
C LYS A 103 10.18 -5.22 5.06
N HIS A 104 11.19 -5.87 4.52
CA HIS A 104 12.29 -5.15 3.89
C HIS A 104 11.82 -4.51 2.59
N THR A 105 12.08 -3.23 2.42
CA THR A 105 11.56 -2.46 1.27
C THR A 105 12.09 -2.96 -0.08
N SER A 106 13.17 -3.75 -0.08
CA SER A 106 13.68 -4.44 -1.27
C SER A 106 12.72 -5.48 -1.86
N CYS A 107 11.71 -5.94 -1.08
CA CYS A 107 10.70 -6.87 -1.60
C CYS A 107 9.59 -6.19 -2.41
N ILE A 108 9.50 -4.85 -2.36
CA ILE A 108 8.44 -4.08 -3.01
C ILE A 108 8.60 -4.13 -4.52
N VAL A 109 7.54 -4.56 -5.21
CA VAL A 109 7.46 -4.65 -6.67
C VAL A 109 6.13 -4.11 -7.18
N GLY A 110 5.97 -4.03 -8.48
CA GLY A 110 4.74 -3.57 -9.13
C GLY A 110 3.58 -4.56 -9.01
N PRO A 111 2.36 -4.09 -9.29
CA PRO A 111 1.14 -4.88 -9.07
C PRO A 111 1.00 -6.08 -10.02
N PHE A 112 1.75 -6.11 -11.12
CA PHE A 112 1.69 -7.16 -12.13
C PHE A 112 3.03 -7.90 -12.30
N ASP A 113 3.98 -7.67 -11.38
CA ASP A 113 5.26 -8.38 -11.37
C ASP A 113 5.06 -9.84 -10.91
N ASN A 114 5.89 -10.72 -11.42
CA ASN A 114 5.88 -12.13 -11.02
C ASN A 114 6.44 -12.29 -9.62
N ILE A 115 5.84 -13.18 -8.83
CA ILE A 115 6.35 -13.58 -7.52
C ILE A 115 7.33 -14.74 -7.67
N GLU A 116 8.55 -14.54 -7.19
CA GLU A 116 9.59 -15.60 -7.19
C GLU A 116 9.43 -16.50 -5.97
N MET A 117 8.79 -17.65 -6.15
CA MET A 117 8.60 -18.63 -5.08
C MET A 117 9.95 -19.14 -4.55
N LYS A 118 10.16 -19.12 -3.24
CA LYS A 118 11.38 -19.62 -2.58
C LYS A 118 11.21 -21.04 -2.03
N SER A 119 9.97 -21.47 -1.79
CA SER A 119 9.61 -22.83 -1.38
C SER A 119 8.25 -23.23 -1.94
N ASP A 120 7.83 -24.47 -1.72
CA ASP A 120 6.53 -24.98 -2.16
C ASP A 120 5.36 -24.56 -1.24
N ILE A 121 5.64 -23.84 -0.16
CA ILE A 121 4.65 -23.38 0.82
C ILE A 121 4.66 -21.85 0.98
N VAL A 122 4.77 -21.15 -0.15
CA VAL A 122 4.55 -19.71 -0.22
C VAL A 122 3.06 -19.43 -0.28
N ASP A 123 2.61 -18.48 0.52
CA ASP A 123 1.21 -18.14 0.75
C ASP A 123 0.96 -16.66 0.49
N TYR A 124 -0.29 -16.27 0.28
CA TYR A 124 -0.75 -14.92 -0.02
C TYR A 124 -1.51 -14.32 1.17
N GLU A 125 -1.43 -13.01 1.32
CA GLU A 125 -2.22 -12.23 2.28
C GLU A 125 -2.58 -10.90 1.62
N ALA A 126 -3.87 -10.73 1.26
CA ALA A 126 -4.35 -9.48 0.68
C ALA A 126 -4.42 -8.39 1.75
N GLU A 127 -3.86 -7.21 1.46
CA GLU A 127 -3.67 -6.15 2.43
C GLU A 127 -4.10 -4.77 1.93
N LEU A 128 -4.63 -3.98 2.86
CA LEU A 128 -4.69 -2.54 2.71
C LEU A 128 -3.32 -1.95 3.04
N VAL A 129 -2.73 -1.24 2.10
CA VAL A 129 -1.45 -0.55 2.27
C VAL A 129 -1.68 0.95 2.38
N LEU A 130 -1.16 1.55 3.45
CA LEU A 130 -1.16 3.00 3.64
C LEU A 130 0.24 3.56 3.40
N VAL A 131 0.31 4.62 2.62
CA VAL A 131 1.55 5.35 2.40
C VAL A 131 1.55 6.62 3.23
N ILE A 132 2.52 6.74 4.13
CA ILE A 132 2.71 7.93 4.96
C ILE A 132 3.43 9.01 4.14
N GLY A 133 2.79 10.14 3.94
CA GLY A 133 3.34 11.29 3.21
C GLY A 133 3.97 12.34 4.12
N LYS A 134 3.45 12.47 5.33
CA LYS A 134 3.96 13.43 6.31
C LYS A 134 4.47 12.70 7.56
N GLY A 135 5.77 12.77 7.80
CA GLY A 135 6.35 12.20 9.02
C GLY A 135 5.84 12.88 10.28
N GLY A 136 5.95 12.17 11.42
CA GLY A 136 5.54 12.70 12.72
C GLY A 136 6.05 11.83 13.86
N LYS A 137 5.92 12.34 15.07
CA LYS A 137 6.17 11.63 16.33
C LYS A 137 5.01 11.92 17.28
N ASN A 138 4.60 10.92 18.07
CA ASN A 138 3.46 11.01 18.99
C ASN A 138 2.18 11.54 18.28
N ILE A 139 1.87 10.98 17.12
CA ILE A 139 0.72 11.38 16.33
C ILE A 139 -0.54 10.93 17.05
N SER A 140 -1.47 11.87 17.30
CA SER A 140 -2.75 11.50 17.90
C SER A 140 -3.67 10.81 16.90
N LYS A 141 -4.60 9.97 17.40
CA LYS A 141 -5.57 9.25 16.56
C LYS A 141 -6.43 10.21 15.74
N GLU A 142 -6.79 11.35 16.30
CA GLU A 142 -7.63 12.38 15.66
C GLU A 142 -6.95 13.00 14.44
N THR A 143 -5.61 13.05 14.43
CA THR A 143 -4.83 13.66 13.35
C THR A 143 -4.15 12.63 12.44
N ALA A 144 -4.25 11.34 12.74
CA ALA A 144 -3.53 10.27 12.06
C ALA A 144 -3.74 10.27 10.52
N TRP A 145 -4.97 10.43 10.06
CA TRP A 145 -5.29 10.50 8.64
C TRP A 145 -4.64 11.69 7.91
N ASN A 146 -4.28 12.77 8.62
CA ASN A 146 -3.56 13.91 8.02
C ASN A 146 -2.10 13.58 7.64
N HIS A 147 -1.60 12.44 8.07
CA HIS A 147 -0.26 11.94 7.75
C HIS A 147 -0.25 10.97 6.57
N VAL A 148 -1.41 10.48 6.14
CA VAL A 148 -1.56 9.51 5.05
C VAL A 148 -1.59 10.23 3.71
N ALA A 149 -0.64 9.93 2.82
CA ALA A 149 -0.63 10.41 1.45
C ALA A 149 -1.66 9.69 0.59
N GLY A 150 -1.83 8.39 0.81
CA GLY A 150 -2.77 7.59 0.03
C GLY A 150 -2.84 6.15 0.50
N LEU A 151 -3.81 5.46 -0.10
CA LEU A 151 -4.08 4.04 0.09
C LEU A 151 -3.81 3.29 -1.21
N THR A 152 -3.34 2.07 -1.08
CA THR A 152 -3.20 1.13 -2.21
C THR A 152 -3.44 -0.30 -1.72
N VAL A 153 -3.57 -1.22 -2.65
CA VAL A 153 -3.65 -2.66 -2.35
C VAL A 153 -2.26 -3.27 -2.38
N GLY A 154 -2.03 -4.28 -1.56
CA GLY A 154 -0.80 -5.06 -1.59
C GLY A 154 -1.04 -6.52 -1.26
N GLN A 155 0.03 -7.29 -1.35
CA GLN A 155 0.08 -8.66 -0.89
C GLN A 155 1.26 -8.80 0.09
N ASP A 156 1.00 -9.35 1.27
CA ASP A 156 2.04 -9.76 2.21
C ASP A 156 2.42 -11.22 1.96
N ILE A 157 3.10 -11.44 0.83
CA ILE A 157 3.55 -12.78 0.42
C ILE A 157 4.47 -13.35 1.50
N SER A 158 4.22 -14.61 1.86
CA SER A 158 4.79 -15.25 3.03
C SER A 158 5.33 -16.65 2.69
N ASP A 159 6.62 -16.87 2.90
CA ASP A 159 7.18 -18.22 2.93
C ASP A 159 6.95 -18.82 4.32
N ARG A 160 5.97 -19.71 4.44
CA ARG A 160 5.58 -20.29 5.73
C ARG A 160 6.66 -21.19 6.32
N ALA A 161 7.52 -21.81 5.48
CA ALA A 161 8.65 -22.61 5.97
C ALA A 161 9.63 -21.73 6.74
N VAL A 162 9.97 -20.56 6.19
CA VAL A 162 10.89 -19.63 6.85
C VAL A 162 10.24 -18.93 8.03
N GLN A 163 8.98 -18.52 7.90
CA GLN A 163 8.23 -17.83 8.96
C GLN A 163 8.14 -18.66 10.24
N PHE A 164 7.88 -19.97 10.10
CA PHE A 164 7.68 -20.89 11.24
C PHE A 164 8.85 -21.82 11.50
N HIS A 165 10.03 -21.53 10.96
CA HIS A 165 11.22 -22.36 11.12
C HIS A 165 11.66 -22.50 12.59
N ALA A 166 11.43 -21.50 13.41
CA ALA A 166 11.85 -21.45 14.81
C ALA A 166 10.69 -21.11 15.74
N THR A 167 10.91 -21.32 17.05
CA THR A 167 10.00 -20.89 18.10
C THR A 167 10.74 -19.90 19.03
N PRO A 168 10.25 -18.66 19.14
CA PRO A 168 9.05 -18.09 18.49
C PRO A 168 9.23 -17.87 16.97
N PRO A 169 8.12 -17.80 16.21
CA PRO A 169 8.17 -17.52 14.77
C PRO A 169 8.85 -16.18 14.48
N GLN A 170 9.53 -16.10 13.31
CA GLN A 170 10.18 -14.88 12.86
C GLN A 170 9.60 -14.46 11.50
N PHE A 171 8.92 -13.31 11.45
CA PHE A 171 8.11 -12.91 10.30
C PHE A 171 8.92 -12.18 9.23
N ASN A 172 9.85 -11.31 9.64
CA ASN A 172 10.51 -10.37 8.73
C ASN A 172 11.11 -11.04 7.49
N LEU A 173 11.96 -12.05 7.66
CA LEU A 173 12.67 -12.69 6.56
C LEU A 173 11.72 -13.47 5.64
N GLY A 174 10.85 -14.31 6.22
CA GLY A 174 9.90 -15.13 5.45
C GLY A 174 8.88 -14.33 4.65
N LYS A 175 8.71 -13.04 4.97
CA LYS A 175 7.81 -12.10 4.32
C LYS A 175 8.52 -11.04 3.47
N SER A 176 9.85 -11.14 3.29
CA SER A 176 10.65 -10.07 2.65
C SER A 176 11.61 -10.58 1.58
N PHE A 177 11.41 -11.78 1.05
CA PHE A 177 12.17 -12.20 -0.14
C PHE A 177 11.84 -11.28 -1.32
N ASP A 178 12.72 -11.23 -2.30
CA ASP A 178 12.51 -10.47 -3.52
C ASP A 178 11.14 -10.80 -4.11
N THR A 179 10.41 -9.77 -4.54
CA THR A 179 9.04 -9.83 -5.09
C THR A 179 7.90 -10.13 -4.09
N PHE A 180 8.17 -10.28 -2.79
CA PHE A 180 7.16 -10.64 -1.78
C PHE A 180 6.28 -9.47 -1.31
N GLY A 181 6.43 -8.29 -1.89
CA GLY A 181 5.64 -7.10 -1.58
C GLY A 181 5.08 -6.41 -2.81
N PRO A 182 4.26 -7.07 -3.66
CA PRO A 182 3.62 -6.38 -4.77
C PRO A 182 2.60 -5.38 -4.23
N ILE A 183 2.66 -4.13 -4.73
CA ILE A 183 1.73 -3.05 -4.37
C ILE A 183 1.24 -2.29 -5.60
N GLY A 184 0.02 -1.79 -5.54
CA GLY A 184 -0.56 -0.97 -6.61
C GLY A 184 -2.00 -1.37 -6.93
N PRO A 185 -2.50 -1.06 -8.14
CA PRO A 185 -1.81 -0.35 -9.23
C PRO A 185 -1.69 1.15 -9.03
N TYR A 186 -2.48 1.72 -8.12
CA TYR A 186 -2.55 3.16 -7.89
C TYR A 186 -2.40 3.49 -6.41
N LEU A 187 -1.81 4.65 -6.12
CA LEU A 187 -1.95 5.31 -4.82
C LEU A 187 -3.12 6.29 -4.91
N VAL A 188 -4.14 6.08 -4.09
CA VAL A 188 -5.35 6.89 -4.06
C VAL A 188 -5.35 7.74 -2.80
N SER A 189 -5.42 9.06 -2.94
CA SER A 189 -5.47 9.95 -1.77
C SER A 189 -6.74 9.73 -0.94
N PRO A 190 -6.69 9.91 0.40
CA PRO A 190 -7.83 9.65 1.27
C PRO A 190 -9.11 10.40 0.90
N ASP A 191 -8.98 11.56 0.23
CA ASP A 191 -10.13 12.38 -0.21
C ASP A 191 -10.99 11.73 -1.30
N PHE A 192 -10.47 10.73 -2.01
CA PHE A 192 -11.25 9.94 -2.98
C PHE A 192 -12.04 8.80 -2.32
N VAL A 193 -11.76 8.49 -1.07
CA VAL A 193 -12.34 7.36 -0.38
C VAL A 193 -13.48 7.83 0.51
N LEU A 194 -14.73 7.47 0.16
CA LEU A 194 -15.92 7.92 0.88
C LEU A 194 -15.97 7.42 2.33
N ASN A 195 -15.61 6.16 2.55
CA ASN A 195 -15.58 5.56 3.88
C ASN A 195 -14.25 4.80 4.07
N LYS A 196 -13.27 5.46 4.68
CA LYS A 196 -11.94 4.92 4.92
C LYS A 196 -11.90 3.80 5.96
N ASP A 197 -12.93 3.72 6.80
CA ASP A 197 -13.00 2.80 7.92
C ASP A 197 -13.82 1.52 7.59
N ALA A 198 -14.36 1.41 6.37
CA ALA A 198 -15.08 0.23 5.89
C ALA A 198 -14.77 -0.01 4.40
N LEU A 199 -13.54 -0.38 4.13
CA LEU A 199 -13.06 -0.77 2.81
C LEU A 199 -13.16 -2.28 2.67
N HIS A 200 -13.85 -2.73 1.63
CA HIS A 200 -13.97 -4.16 1.32
C HIS A 200 -12.74 -4.63 0.56
N LEU A 201 -12.17 -5.78 0.98
CA LEU A 201 -11.02 -6.43 0.38
C LEU A 201 -11.39 -7.84 -0.02
N GLU A 202 -10.99 -8.24 -1.22
CA GLU A 202 -11.13 -9.59 -1.73
C GLU A 202 -9.82 -10.07 -2.37
N CYS A 203 -9.53 -11.35 -2.26
CA CYS A 203 -8.43 -12.01 -2.94
C CYS A 203 -8.94 -13.21 -3.73
N TYR A 204 -8.60 -13.25 -5.01
CA TYR A 204 -8.94 -14.35 -5.90
C TYR A 204 -7.68 -15.06 -6.39
N ILE A 205 -7.70 -16.38 -6.41
CA ILE A 205 -6.68 -17.23 -7.03
C ILE A 205 -7.35 -18.08 -8.09
N ASN A 206 -6.96 -17.93 -9.36
CA ASN A 206 -7.56 -18.64 -10.49
C ASN A 206 -9.12 -18.49 -10.50
N ASP A 207 -9.61 -17.28 -10.33
CA ASP A 207 -11.04 -16.91 -10.28
C ASP A 207 -11.80 -17.47 -9.06
N GLU A 208 -11.14 -18.13 -8.11
CA GLU A 208 -11.75 -18.58 -6.85
C GLU A 208 -11.50 -17.54 -5.75
N LEU A 209 -12.58 -17.10 -5.10
CA LEU A 209 -12.47 -16.23 -3.92
C LEU A 209 -11.79 -17.00 -2.79
N ARG A 210 -10.68 -16.46 -2.28
CA ARG A 210 -9.86 -17.07 -1.23
C ARG A 210 -9.83 -16.28 0.07
N GLN A 211 -9.87 -14.95 -0.03
CA GLN A 211 -9.94 -14.10 1.14
C GLN A 211 -10.98 -13.02 0.88
N GLU A 212 -11.75 -12.71 1.91
CA GLU A 212 -12.75 -11.64 1.92
C GLU A 212 -12.78 -11.02 3.30
N SER A 213 -12.68 -9.70 3.39
CA SER A 213 -12.80 -8.97 4.65
C SER A 213 -13.16 -7.50 4.42
N SER A 214 -13.37 -6.78 5.52
CA SER A 214 -13.56 -5.33 5.50
C SER A 214 -12.76 -4.67 6.60
N THR A 215 -12.30 -3.44 6.38
CA THR A 215 -11.50 -2.71 7.36
C THR A 215 -12.28 -2.27 8.61
N ASP A 216 -13.61 -2.39 8.64
CA ASP A 216 -14.41 -2.25 9.85
C ASP A 216 -14.30 -3.45 10.80
N ASP A 217 -13.73 -4.59 10.32
CA ASP A 217 -13.37 -5.75 11.14
C ASP A 217 -11.99 -5.62 11.81
N LEU A 218 -11.25 -4.54 11.55
CA LEU A 218 -9.93 -4.32 12.17
C LEU A 218 -10.01 -4.29 13.69
N ILE A 219 -9.09 -4.99 14.35
CA ILE A 219 -8.89 -4.97 15.80
C ILE A 219 -8.35 -3.60 16.22
N PHE A 220 -7.27 -3.16 15.57
CA PHE A 220 -6.69 -1.83 15.71
C PHE A 220 -6.93 -1.06 14.43
N THR A 221 -7.62 0.06 14.53
CA THR A 221 -7.94 0.92 13.38
C THR A 221 -6.69 1.57 12.80
N VAL A 222 -6.77 2.10 11.60
CA VAL A 222 -5.66 2.86 10.98
C VAL A 222 -5.14 3.98 11.90
N PRO A 223 -5.99 4.81 12.55
CA PRO A 223 -5.54 5.77 13.54
C PRO A 223 -4.82 5.17 14.74
N ASP A 224 -5.27 4.01 15.24
CA ASP A 224 -4.61 3.31 16.36
C ASP A 224 -3.18 2.90 15.99
N ILE A 225 -3.02 2.30 14.80
CA ILE A 225 -1.74 1.83 14.27
C ILE A 225 -0.76 3.00 14.08
N ILE A 226 -1.19 4.08 13.42
CA ILE A 226 -0.34 5.26 13.18
C ILE A 226 0.09 5.90 14.51
N SER A 227 -0.85 6.04 15.44
CA SER A 227 -0.56 6.55 16.77
C SER A 227 0.49 5.69 17.47
N TYR A 228 0.28 4.37 17.52
CA TYR A 228 1.17 3.42 18.18
C TYR A 228 2.59 3.39 17.57
N ILE A 229 2.70 3.34 16.23
CA ILE A 229 4.02 3.26 15.57
C ILE A 229 4.79 4.58 15.68
N SER A 230 4.11 5.71 15.89
CA SER A 230 4.73 7.04 15.94
C SER A 230 5.26 7.44 17.33
N GLU A 231 5.06 6.63 18.38
CA GLU A 231 5.62 6.85 19.73
C GLU A 231 7.16 6.72 19.73
#